data_01196c52a2353fdd9ccf331d1b86b744
#
_entry.id   01196c52a2353fdd9ccf331d1b86b744
#
_cell.length_a   1.000
_cell.length_b   1.000
_cell.length_c   1.000
_cell.angle_alpha   90.00
_cell.angle_beta   90.00
_cell.angle_gamma   90.00
#
_symmetry.space_group_name_H-M   'P 1'
#
loop_
_entity.id
_entity.type
_entity.pdbx_description
1 polymer ?
#
loop_
_entity_poly.entity_id
_entity_poly.type
_entity_poly.pdbx_seq_one_letter_code
_entity_poly.pdbx_strand_id
1 'polypeptide(L)'
;MSASARSGPEGPAVPRRPYDGTLRREQAAETRERILVSGSELLHGASVRDWRRLTVRAVAARAGVNERTVYRHFGNERGLRDAVMHRLEEEAGIDLEGMGLEDVSTVATQIFEHVSSFPLGPGPSLDPTLSEANRRQHEALLDAVGSSAPDWSPEQRTMAAGMLDVLWSVAAYERLVRDWGLGARQATEAIAWVIAMVEAAIRQGRGPAATT
;
A
#
# COMPACT_ATOMS: atom_id res chain seq x y z
N MET A 1 9.38 10.90 88.27
CA MET A 1 9.06 9.56 87.67
C MET A 1 9.37 9.60 86.24
N SER A 2 10.49 8.95 85.85
CA SER A 2 11.10 8.94 84.52
C SER A 2 10.38 7.93 83.62
N ALA A 3 10.00 8.33 82.43
CA ALA A 3 9.60 7.41 81.38
C ALA A 3 10.69 7.40 80.31
N SER A 4 11.39 6.28 80.19
CA SER A 4 12.45 6.00 79.27
C SER A 4 11.87 5.63 77.92
N ALA A 5 12.17 6.40 76.89
CA ALA A 5 11.86 6.07 75.50
C ALA A 5 12.91 5.07 74.96
N ARG A 6 12.47 3.88 74.57
CA ARG A 6 13.34 2.89 73.88
C ARG A 6 13.34 3.18 72.36
N SER A 7 14.46 3.67 71.92
CA SER A 7 14.78 3.67 70.43
C SER A 7 15.16 2.25 70.00
N GLY A 8 14.36 1.68 69.09
CA GLY A 8 14.69 0.43 68.43
C GLY A 8 15.71 0.69 67.31
N PRO A 9 16.57 -0.29 66.96
CA PRO A 9 17.57 -0.10 65.92
C PRO A 9 16.89 -0.09 64.53
N GLU A 10 17.10 0.99 63.78
CA GLU A 10 16.81 1.04 62.34
C GLU A 10 17.72 0.05 61.61
N GLY A 11 17.14 -0.99 61.05
CA GLY A 11 17.82 -1.92 60.20
C GLY A 11 18.27 -1.25 58.88
N PRO A 12 19.40 -1.71 58.27
CA PRO A 12 19.94 -1.08 57.06
C PRO A 12 18.91 -1.16 55.92
N ALA A 13 18.59 0.00 55.33
CA ALA A 13 17.74 0.11 54.14
C ALA A 13 18.40 -0.63 52.97
N VAL A 14 17.79 -1.72 52.55
CA VAL A 14 18.21 -2.45 51.35
C VAL A 14 18.06 -1.52 50.14
N PRO A 15 19.13 -1.21 49.39
CA PRO A 15 19.03 -0.35 48.23
C PRO A 15 18.13 -1.02 47.17
N ARG A 16 16.99 -0.41 46.90
CA ARG A 16 16.15 -0.82 45.77
C ARG A 16 16.94 -0.63 44.51
N ARG A 17 17.29 -1.74 43.80
CA ARG A 17 17.89 -1.70 42.47
C ARG A 17 17.07 -0.79 41.58
N PRO A 18 17.71 0.16 40.85
CA PRO A 18 16.99 0.97 39.87
C PRO A 18 16.29 0.02 38.91
N TYR A 19 14.99 0.20 38.78
CA TYR A 19 14.16 -0.61 37.90
C TYR A 19 14.51 -0.29 36.43
N ASP A 20 15.19 -1.20 35.80
CA ASP A 20 15.71 -1.01 34.42
C ASP A 20 14.54 -1.03 33.42
N GLY A 21 14.00 0.16 33.15
CA GLY A 21 12.93 0.37 32.16
C GLY A 21 13.41 0.18 30.70
N THR A 22 14.71 0.04 30.47
CA THR A 22 15.33 -0.09 29.16
C THR A 22 15.00 -1.46 28.55
N LEU A 23 15.22 -2.54 29.30
CA LEU A 23 14.91 -3.90 28.87
C LEU A 23 13.42 -4.08 28.51
N ARG A 24 12.51 -3.44 29.26
CA ARG A 24 11.07 -3.49 28.94
C ARG A 24 10.74 -2.74 27.66
N ARG A 25 11.39 -1.62 27.39
CA ARG A 25 11.20 -0.87 26.15
C ARG A 25 11.73 -1.65 24.96
N GLU A 26 12.87 -2.28 25.10
CA GLU A 26 13.47 -3.13 24.06
C GLU A 26 12.56 -4.33 23.76
N GLN A 27 12.09 -5.07 24.76
CA GLN A 27 11.14 -6.17 24.59
C GLN A 27 9.81 -5.73 23.99
N ALA A 28 9.32 -4.53 24.32
CA ALA A 28 8.12 -3.99 23.71
C ALA A 28 8.34 -3.61 22.25
N ALA A 29 9.50 -3.04 21.90
CA ALA A 29 9.87 -2.72 20.52
C ALA A 29 10.03 -3.99 19.68
N GLU A 30 10.71 -5.01 20.20
CA GLU A 30 10.87 -6.32 19.54
C GLU A 30 9.50 -7.00 19.31
N THR A 31 8.62 -6.95 20.31
CA THR A 31 7.27 -7.51 20.17
C THR A 31 6.47 -6.75 19.13
N ARG A 32 6.56 -5.41 19.09
CA ARG A 32 5.90 -4.58 18.09
C ARG A 32 6.38 -4.92 16.69
N GLU A 33 7.69 -5.03 16.52
CA GLU A 33 8.32 -5.39 15.22
C GLU A 33 7.86 -6.77 14.76
N ARG A 34 7.87 -7.78 15.62
CA ARG A 34 7.38 -9.12 15.29
C ARG A 34 5.91 -9.14 14.86
N ILE A 35 5.07 -8.28 15.46
CA ILE A 35 3.67 -8.14 15.05
C ILE A 35 3.59 -7.52 13.65
N LEU A 36 4.38 -6.50 13.34
CA LEU A 36 4.40 -5.84 12.03
C LEU A 36 4.88 -6.79 10.92
N VAL A 37 5.98 -7.50 11.16
CA VAL A 37 6.49 -8.51 10.23
C VAL A 37 5.44 -9.59 9.97
N SER A 38 4.77 -10.08 11.02
CA SER A 38 3.69 -11.08 10.87
C SER A 38 2.50 -10.54 10.07
N GLY A 39 2.19 -9.25 10.19
CA GLY A 39 1.16 -8.57 9.39
C GLY A 39 1.53 -8.45 7.92
N SER A 40 2.75 -8.01 7.63
CA SER A 40 3.32 -7.93 6.28
C SER A 40 3.31 -9.29 5.60
N GLU A 41 3.82 -10.35 6.27
CA GLU A 41 3.83 -11.73 5.76
C GLU A 41 2.43 -12.30 5.47
N LEU A 42 1.40 -11.92 6.25
CA LEU A 42 0.02 -12.33 5.98
C LEU A 42 -0.49 -11.72 4.67
N LEU A 43 -0.07 -10.51 4.32
CA LEU A 43 -0.42 -9.86 3.07
C LEU A 43 0.41 -10.42 1.90
N HIS A 44 1.69 -10.72 2.07
CA HIS A 44 2.52 -11.38 1.04
C HIS A 44 1.97 -12.75 0.63
N GLY A 45 1.32 -13.48 1.54
CA GLY A 45 0.64 -14.74 1.25
C GLY A 45 -0.77 -14.59 0.67
N ALA A 46 -1.24 -13.34 0.45
CA ALA A 46 -2.57 -13.02 -0.04
C ALA A 46 -2.49 -11.96 -1.15
N SER A 47 -3.59 -11.73 -1.88
CA SER A 47 -3.66 -10.58 -2.79
C SER A 47 -3.49 -9.27 -2.02
N VAL A 48 -2.70 -8.33 -2.55
CA VAL A 48 -2.48 -6.97 -2.00
C VAL A 48 -3.78 -6.25 -1.61
N ARG A 49 -4.88 -6.60 -2.22
CA ARG A 49 -6.21 -6.02 -1.92
C ARG A 49 -6.97 -6.74 -0.82
N ASP A 50 -6.49 -7.89 -0.31
CA ASP A 50 -7.25 -8.67 0.68
C ASP A 50 -6.90 -8.27 2.13
N TRP A 51 -7.08 -6.99 2.43
CA TRP A 51 -6.94 -6.44 3.78
C TRP A 51 -7.89 -7.06 4.80
N ARG A 52 -8.93 -7.82 4.34
CA ARG A 52 -9.85 -8.54 5.22
C ARG A 52 -9.15 -9.62 6.02
N ARG A 53 -8.05 -10.16 5.52
CA ARG A 53 -7.22 -11.16 6.22
C ARG A 53 -6.39 -10.55 7.35
N LEU A 54 -6.10 -9.25 7.28
CA LEU A 54 -5.33 -8.54 8.30
C LEU A 54 -6.25 -8.17 9.47
N THR A 55 -6.55 -9.16 10.28
CA THR A 55 -7.31 -9.00 11.54
C THR A 55 -6.37 -9.11 12.73
N VAL A 56 -6.72 -8.47 13.85
CA VAL A 56 -5.95 -8.58 15.10
C VAL A 56 -5.74 -10.05 15.47
N ARG A 57 -6.76 -10.89 15.31
CA ARG A 57 -6.69 -12.31 15.61
C ARG A 57 -5.67 -13.05 14.74
N ALA A 58 -5.71 -12.83 13.43
CA ALA A 58 -4.80 -13.51 12.49
C ALA A 58 -3.34 -13.12 12.73
N VAL A 59 -3.10 -11.81 12.94
CA VAL A 59 -1.75 -11.29 13.22
C VAL A 59 -1.25 -11.76 14.58
N ALA A 60 -2.07 -11.76 15.62
CA ALA A 60 -1.71 -12.26 16.95
C ALA A 60 -1.30 -13.74 16.91
N ALA A 61 -2.09 -14.57 16.22
CA ALA A 61 -1.82 -15.99 16.06
C ALA A 61 -0.48 -16.22 15.33
N ARG A 62 -0.21 -15.48 14.25
CA ARG A 62 1.04 -15.61 13.49
C ARG A 62 2.25 -15.10 14.26
N ALA A 63 2.11 -13.97 14.97
CA ALA A 63 3.18 -13.39 15.80
C ALA A 63 3.44 -14.16 17.11
N GLY A 64 2.62 -15.15 17.44
CA GLY A 64 2.73 -15.89 18.70
C GLY A 64 2.45 -15.02 19.94
N VAL A 65 1.52 -14.05 19.83
CA VAL A 65 1.15 -13.16 20.92
C VAL A 65 -0.36 -13.23 21.18
N ASN A 66 -0.77 -12.70 22.36
CA ASN A 66 -2.20 -12.54 22.65
C ASN A 66 -2.77 -11.32 21.93
N GLU A 67 -4.03 -11.37 21.47
CA GLU A 67 -4.74 -10.25 20.85
C GLU A 67 -4.68 -8.97 21.71
N ARG A 68 -4.78 -9.10 23.04
CA ARG A 68 -4.62 -7.99 23.98
C ARG A 68 -3.26 -7.29 23.84
N THR A 69 -2.21 -8.03 23.47
CA THR A 69 -0.87 -7.47 23.22
C THR A 69 -0.90 -6.64 21.95
N VAL A 70 -1.55 -7.10 20.88
CA VAL A 70 -1.72 -6.33 19.64
C VAL A 70 -2.51 -5.04 19.92
N TYR A 71 -3.64 -5.14 20.62
CA TYR A 71 -4.41 -3.95 21.01
C TYR A 71 -3.60 -2.95 21.84
N ARG A 72 -2.73 -3.42 22.72
CA ARG A 72 -1.87 -2.54 23.53
C ARG A 72 -0.88 -1.75 22.68
N HIS A 73 -0.36 -2.34 21.57
CA HIS A 73 0.62 -1.68 20.70
C HIS A 73 -0.02 -0.79 19.64
N PHE A 74 -1.21 -1.14 19.15
CA PHE A 74 -1.82 -0.51 17.96
C PHE A 74 -3.20 0.11 18.24
N GLY A 75 -3.74 -0.05 19.43
CA GLY A 75 -5.02 0.52 19.88
C GLY A 75 -6.23 -0.24 19.33
N ASN A 76 -6.32 -0.39 18.01
CA ASN A 76 -7.41 -1.07 17.34
C ASN A 76 -6.94 -1.72 16.02
N GLU A 77 -7.86 -2.41 15.31
CA GLU A 77 -7.54 -3.08 14.05
C GLU A 77 -7.14 -2.08 12.94
N ARG A 78 -7.72 -0.88 12.94
CA ARG A 78 -7.33 0.16 11.99
C ARG A 78 -5.89 0.61 12.24
N GLY A 79 -5.52 0.92 13.48
CA GLY A 79 -4.14 1.29 13.83
C GLY A 79 -3.12 0.19 13.52
N LEU A 80 -3.51 -1.09 13.65
CA LEU A 80 -2.69 -2.21 13.18
C LEU A 80 -2.50 -2.17 11.66
N ARG A 81 -3.59 -1.97 10.90
CA ARG A 81 -3.54 -1.91 9.42
C ARG A 81 -2.71 -0.73 8.93
N ASP A 82 -2.90 0.44 9.54
CA ASP A 82 -2.12 1.64 9.22
C ASP A 82 -0.62 1.41 9.46
N ALA A 83 -0.26 0.77 10.58
CA ALA A 83 1.12 0.47 10.91
C ALA A 83 1.74 -0.61 9.99
N VAL A 84 0.96 -1.61 9.55
CA VAL A 84 1.42 -2.61 8.57
C VAL A 84 1.58 -1.98 7.19
N MET A 85 0.69 -1.04 6.79
CA MET A 85 0.86 -0.30 5.54
C MET A 85 2.18 0.49 5.55
N HIS A 86 2.45 1.23 6.62
CA HIS A 86 3.72 1.95 6.80
C HIS A 86 4.93 1.01 6.66
N ARG A 87 4.84 -0.19 7.24
CA ARG A 87 5.90 -1.19 7.13
C ARG A 87 6.11 -1.64 5.68
N LEU A 88 5.03 -1.86 4.92
CA LEU A 88 5.12 -2.22 3.50
C LEU A 88 5.72 -1.09 2.66
N GLU A 89 5.39 0.17 2.97
CA GLU A 89 6.00 1.34 2.34
C GLU A 89 7.51 1.39 2.61
N GLU A 90 7.93 1.19 3.87
CA GLU A 90 9.34 1.09 4.25
C GLU A 90 10.07 -0.06 3.52
N GLU A 91 9.46 -1.26 3.46
CA GLU A 91 10.00 -2.43 2.76
C GLU A 91 10.15 -2.18 1.25
N ALA A 92 9.24 -1.42 0.66
CA ALA A 92 9.30 -0.99 -0.73
C ALA A 92 10.24 0.20 -0.99
N GLY A 93 10.84 0.76 0.06
CA GLY A 93 11.69 1.96 -0.04
C GLY A 93 10.93 3.21 -0.44
N ILE A 94 9.62 3.27 -0.15
CA ILE A 94 8.75 4.38 -0.51
C ILE A 94 8.87 5.47 0.56
N ASP A 95 9.29 6.65 0.14
CA ASP A 95 9.22 7.88 0.94
C ASP A 95 8.37 8.91 0.18
N LEU A 96 7.25 9.29 0.78
CA LEU A 96 6.34 10.28 0.22
C LEU A 96 6.58 11.67 0.83
N GLU A 97 7.40 11.77 1.87
CA GLU A 97 7.70 13.05 2.52
C GLU A 97 8.66 13.87 1.63
N GLY A 98 8.22 15.05 1.24
CA GLY A 98 9.01 15.93 0.36
C GLY A 98 9.08 15.51 -1.11
N MET A 99 8.29 14.53 -1.56
CA MET A 99 8.25 14.06 -2.95
C MET A 99 7.95 15.20 -3.93
N GLY A 100 8.87 15.44 -4.87
CA GLY A 100 8.68 16.35 -6.01
C GLY A 100 7.96 15.68 -7.19
N LEU A 101 7.59 16.47 -8.18
CA LEU A 101 6.95 15.94 -9.40
C LEU A 101 7.88 15.01 -10.17
N GLU A 102 9.18 15.27 -10.14
CA GLU A 102 10.25 14.47 -10.74
C GLU A 102 10.38 13.08 -10.14
N ASP A 103 9.96 12.91 -8.87
CA ASP A 103 10.07 11.65 -8.14
C ASP A 103 8.90 10.71 -8.41
N VAL A 104 7.77 11.23 -8.92
CA VAL A 104 6.52 10.47 -9.07
C VAL A 104 6.70 9.20 -9.88
N SER A 105 7.43 9.25 -10.99
CA SER A 105 7.64 8.06 -11.83
C SER A 105 8.50 7.01 -11.13
N THR A 106 9.53 7.43 -10.42
CA THR A 106 10.44 6.53 -9.67
C THR A 106 9.68 5.86 -8.53
N VAL A 107 8.96 6.64 -7.73
CA VAL A 107 8.16 6.12 -6.61
C VAL A 107 7.07 5.18 -7.10
N ALA A 108 6.36 5.55 -8.20
CA ALA A 108 5.35 4.67 -8.78
C ALA A 108 5.95 3.34 -9.26
N THR A 109 7.13 3.36 -9.88
CA THR A 109 7.84 2.15 -10.31
C THR A 109 8.18 1.27 -9.11
N GLN A 110 8.76 1.82 -8.05
CA GLN A 110 9.07 1.08 -6.81
C GLN A 110 7.82 0.44 -6.20
N ILE A 111 6.70 1.19 -6.15
CA ILE A 111 5.41 0.66 -5.67
C ILE A 111 4.98 -0.53 -6.51
N PHE A 112 5.04 -0.43 -7.83
CA PHE A 112 4.58 -1.50 -8.71
C PHE A 112 5.52 -2.70 -8.73
N GLU A 113 6.82 -2.51 -8.63
CA GLU A 113 7.79 -3.60 -8.43
C GLU A 113 7.50 -4.37 -7.14
N HIS A 114 7.26 -3.65 -6.04
CA HIS A 114 6.87 -4.28 -4.78
C HIS A 114 5.52 -4.99 -4.91
N VAL A 115 4.50 -4.34 -5.47
CA VAL A 115 3.16 -4.91 -5.68
C VAL A 115 3.20 -6.14 -6.59
N SER A 116 4.08 -6.19 -7.58
CA SER A 116 4.22 -7.33 -8.50
C SER A 116 4.74 -8.59 -7.82
N SER A 117 5.35 -8.45 -6.64
CA SER A 117 5.79 -9.60 -5.83
C SER A 117 4.62 -10.33 -5.14
N PHE A 118 3.45 -9.71 -5.08
CA PHE A 118 2.25 -10.31 -4.49
C PHE A 118 1.43 -11.05 -5.55
N PRO A 119 0.81 -12.17 -5.19
CA PRO A 119 -0.08 -12.86 -6.12
C PRO A 119 -1.27 -11.97 -6.48
N LEU A 120 -1.55 -11.86 -7.77
CA LEU A 120 -2.79 -11.24 -8.22
C LEU A 120 -3.95 -12.14 -7.81
N GLY A 121 -4.85 -11.63 -6.97
CA GLY A 121 -6.10 -12.32 -6.65
C GLY A 121 -6.98 -12.45 -7.89
N PRO A 122 -7.97 -13.37 -7.87
CA PRO A 122 -8.94 -13.45 -8.95
C PRO A 122 -9.60 -12.09 -9.12
N GLY A 123 -9.62 -11.61 -10.36
CA GLY A 123 -10.37 -10.39 -10.72
C GLY A 123 -11.86 -10.56 -10.39
N PRO A 124 -12.62 -9.47 -10.29
CA PRO A 124 -14.06 -9.56 -10.14
C PRO A 124 -14.63 -10.35 -11.32
N SER A 125 -15.54 -11.29 -11.03
CA SER A 125 -16.30 -11.97 -12.07
C SER A 125 -17.15 -10.91 -12.78
N LEU A 126 -16.83 -10.65 -14.04
CA LEU A 126 -17.59 -9.72 -14.86
C LEU A 126 -18.82 -10.45 -15.43
N ASP A 127 -19.93 -9.74 -15.52
CA ASP A 127 -21.06 -10.17 -16.33
C ASP A 127 -20.60 -10.43 -17.79
N PRO A 128 -21.08 -11.50 -18.46
CA PRO A 128 -20.70 -11.80 -19.83
C PRO A 128 -20.86 -10.63 -20.82
N THR A 129 -21.89 -9.79 -20.60
CA THR A 129 -22.14 -8.60 -21.41
C THR A 129 -21.04 -7.55 -21.23
N LEU A 130 -20.60 -7.35 -19.99
CA LEU A 130 -19.48 -6.43 -19.68
C LEU A 130 -18.16 -6.98 -20.21
N SER A 131 -17.94 -8.29 -20.13
CA SER A 131 -16.75 -8.93 -20.67
C SER A 131 -16.64 -8.73 -22.19
N GLU A 132 -17.76 -8.87 -22.92
CA GLU A 132 -17.83 -8.63 -24.36
C GLU A 132 -17.65 -7.15 -24.73
N ALA A 133 -18.21 -6.23 -23.93
CA ALA A 133 -17.99 -4.80 -24.12
C ALA A 133 -16.52 -4.41 -23.93
N ASN A 134 -15.88 -4.94 -22.87
CA ASN A 134 -14.45 -4.72 -22.62
C ASN A 134 -13.57 -5.29 -23.73
N ARG A 135 -13.88 -6.49 -24.24
CA ARG A 135 -13.13 -7.08 -25.34
C ARG A 135 -13.16 -6.18 -26.58
N ARG A 136 -14.34 -5.70 -26.96
CA ARG A 136 -14.47 -4.76 -28.11
C ARG A 136 -13.73 -3.45 -27.89
N GLN A 137 -13.73 -2.92 -26.67
CA GLN A 137 -12.98 -1.72 -26.30
C GLN A 137 -11.46 -1.96 -26.44
N HIS A 138 -10.94 -3.09 -25.94
CA HIS A 138 -9.53 -3.44 -26.07
C HIS A 138 -9.10 -3.58 -27.53
N GLU A 139 -9.90 -4.27 -28.37
CA GLU A 139 -9.64 -4.42 -29.79
C GLU A 139 -9.60 -3.06 -30.50
N ALA A 140 -10.59 -2.19 -30.25
CA ALA A 140 -10.63 -0.87 -30.84
C ALA A 140 -9.43 0.02 -30.45
N LEU A 141 -8.98 -0.06 -29.19
CA LEU A 141 -7.80 0.67 -28.74
C LEU A 141 -6.50 0.14 -29.35
N LEU A 142 -6.36 -1.20 -29.47
CA LEU A 142 -5.20 -1.80 -30.13
C LEU A 142 -5.13 -1.42 -31.62
N ASP A 143 -6.27 -1.41 -32.31
CA ASP A 143 -6.36 -1.01 -33.71
C ASP A 143 -6.03 0.48 -33.90
N ALA A 144 -6.54 1.35 -33.02
CA ALA A 144 -6.28 2.79 -33.06
C ALA A 144 -4.80 3.11 -32.82
N VAL A 145 -4.18 2.48 -31.83
CA VAL A 145 -2.75 2.63 -31.55
C VAL A 145 -1.92 2.05 -32.69
N GLY A 146 -2.25 0.84 -33.19
CA GLY A 146 -1.55 0.18 -34.27
C GLY A 146 -1.57 0.99 -35.54
N SER A 147 -2.69 1.62 -35.88
CA SER A 147 -2.82 2.50 -37.05
C SER A 147 -2.00 3.79 -36.92
N SER A 148 -1.86 4.30 -35.70
CA SER A 148 -1.14 5.56 -35.41
C SER A 148 0.37 5.36 -35.22
N ALA A 149 0.80 4.15 -34.86
CA ALA A 149 2.19 3.77 -34.60
C ALA A 149 2.54 2.42 -35.23
N PRO A 150 2.57 2.35 -36.56
CA PRO A 150 2.78 1.08 -37.29
C PRO A 150 4.16 0.45 -37.05
N ASP A 151 5.16 1.25 -36.70
CA ASP A 151 6.53 0.79 -36.46
C ASP A 151 6.74 0.28 -34.99
N TRP A 152 5.75 0.41 -34.14
CA TRP A 152 5.87 -0.06 -32.75
C TRP A 152 5.71 -1.59 -32.66
N SER A 153 6.43 -2.18 -31.72
CA SER A 153 6.25 -3.60 -31.40
C SER A 153 4.83 -3.88 -30.87
N PRO A 154 4.36 -5.12 -30.99
CA PRO A 154 3.07 -5.53 -30.39
C PRO A 154 2.98 -5.21 -28.91
N GLU A 155 4.09 -5.36 -28.17
CA GLU A 155 4.17 -5.06 -26.74
C GLU A 155 3.99 -3.56 -26.47
N GLN A 156 4.69 -2.69 -27.19
CA GLN A 156 4.53 -1.23 -27.07
C GLN A 156 3.10 -0.78 -27.37
N ARG A 157 2.47 -1.36 -28.40
CA ARG A 157 1.07 -1.08 -28.73
C ARG A 157 0.14 -1.52 -27.60
N THR A 158 0.36 -2.71 -27.04
CA THR A 158 -0.42 -3.24 -25.91
C THR A 158 -0.28 -2.36 -24.67
N MET A 159 0.93 -1.91 -24.33
CA MET A 159 1.15 -1.02 -23.19
C MET A 159 0.42 0.32 -23.38
N ALA A 160 0.49 0.93 -24.55
CA ALA A 160 -0.19 2.19 -24.83
C ALA A 160 -1.71 2.05 -24.82
N ALA A 161 -2.24 1.00 -25.48
CA ALA A 161 -3.67 0.71 -25.49
C ALA A 161 -4.19 0.43 -24.06
N GLY A 162 -3.46 -0.34 -23.26
CA GLY A 162 -3.82 -0.62 -21.87
C GLY A 162 -3.84 0.63 -21.01
N MET A 163 -2.91 1.58 -21.21
CA MET A 163 -2.96 2.87 -20.49
C MET A 163 -4.17 3.71 -20.90
N LEU A 164 -4.51 3.75 -22.17
CA LEU A 164 -5.74 4.43 -22.64
C LEU A 164 -6.99 3.76 -22.08
N ASP A 165 -7.03 2.43 -21.96
CA ASP A 165 -8.13 1.67 -21.36
C ASP A 165 -8.32 2.02 -19.88
N VAL A 166 -7.21 2.09 -19.11
CA VAL A 166 -7.25 2.52 -17.72
C VAL A 166 -7.84 3.93 -17.59
N LEU A 167 -7.42 4.87 -18.43
CA LEU A 167 -7.94 6.25 -18.42
C LEU A 167 -9.41 6.32 -18.86
N TRP A 168 -9.84 5.46 -19.77
CA TRP A 168 -11.23 5.39 -20.25
C TRP A 168 -12.15 4.61 -19.31
N SER A 169 -11.64 4.08 -18.21
CA SER A 169 -12.42 3.25 -17.29
C SER A 169 -13.32 4.08 -16.36
N VAL A 170 -14.48 3.52 -16.02
CA VAL A 170 -15.35 4.07 -14.97
C VAL A 170 -14.60 4.16 -13.64
N ALA A 171 -13.71 3.22 -13.35
CA ALA A 171 -12.90 3.19 -12.14
C ALA A 171 -11.97 4.41 -12.03
N ALA A 172 -11.33 4.84 -13.12
CA ALA A 172 -10.52 6.06 -13.14
C ALA A 172 -11.37 7.30 -12.84
N TYR A 173 -12.53 7.43 -13.48
CA TYR A 173 -13.46 8.52 -13.22
C TYR A 173 -13.95 8.53 -11.77
N GLU A 174 -14.40 7.38 -11.25
CA GLU A 174 -14.87 7.26 -9.87
C GLU A 174 -13.82 7.64 -8.85
N ARG A 175 -12.55 7.25 -9.09
CA ARG A 175 -11.43 7.61 -8.23
C ARG A 175 -11.23 9.13 -8.18
N LEU A 176 -11.28 9.82 -9.31
CA LEU A 176 -11.16 11.28 -9.35
C LEU A 176 -12.28 11.97 -8.59
N VAL A 177 -13.49 11.47 -8.71
CA VAL A 177 -14.65 12.06 -8.02
C VAL A 177 -14.65 11.72 -6.52
N ARG A 178 -14.43 10.44 -6.14
CA ARG A 178 -14.57 9.99 -4.75
C ARG A 178 -13.36 10.28 -3.88
N ASP A 179 -12.15 10.04 -4.42
CA ASP A 179 -10.93 10.12 -3.63
C ASP A 179 -10.31 11.53 -3.69
N TRP A 180 -10.45 12.21 -4.85
CA TRP A 180 -9.91 13.55 -5.06
C TRP A 180 -10.95 14.66 -4.92
N GLY A 181 -12.23 14.32 -4.78
CA GLY A 181 -13.31 15.28 -4.61
C GLY A 181 -13.60 16.16 -5.83
N LEU A 182 -13.18 15.76 -7.04
CA LEU A 182 -13.42 16.53 -8.25
C LEU A 182 -14.90 16.47 -8.64
N GLY A 183 -15.42 17.60 -9.13
CA GLY A 183 -16.74 17.60 -9.78
C GLY A 183 -16.70 16.83 -11.10
N ALA A 184 -17.85 16.32 -11.55
CA ALA A 184 -17.97 15.49 -12.76
C ALA A 184 -17.28 16.11 -13.99
N ARG A 185 -17.46 17.42 -14.23
CA ARG A 185 -16.81 18.14 -15.32
C ARG A 185 -15.29 18.14 -15.17
N GLN A 186 -14.78 18.44 -13.98
CA GLN A 186 -13.34 18.48 -13.71
C GLN A 186 -12.69 17.11 -13.90
N ALA A 187 -13.33 16.03 -13.44
CA ALA A 187 -12.87 14.66 -13.64
C ALA A 187 -12.78 14.30 -15.12
N THR A 188 -13.81 14.66 -15.90
CA THR A 188 -13.82 14.46 -17.37
C THR A 188 -12.71 15.26 -18.05
N GLU A 189 -12.54 16.54 -17.70
CA GLU A 189 -11.50 17.41 -18.27
C GLU A 189 -10.09 16.89 -17.93
N ALA A 190 -9.87 16.39 -16.70
CA ALA A 190 -8.59 15.82 -16.29
C ALA A 190 -8.24 14.55 -17.08
N ILE A 191 -9.19 13.64 -17.26
CA ILE A 191 -9.00 12.43 -18.06
C ILE A 191 -8.73 12.79 -19.53
N ALA A 192 -9.54 13.67 -20.12
CA ALA A 192 -9.37 14.10 -21.50
C ALA A 192 -8.01 14.76 -21.74
N TRP A 193 -7.52 15.55 -20.80
CA TRP A 193 -6.20 16.19 -20.85
C TRP A 193 -5.08 15.13 -20.92
N VAL A 194 -5.11 14.10 -20.05
CA VAL A 194 -4.09 13.05 -20.05
C VAL A 194 -4.19 12.19 -21.31
N ILE A 195 -5.41 11.84 -21.76
CA ILE A 195 -5.60 11.11 -23.03
C ILE A 195 -4.97 11.90 -24.20
N ALA A 196 -5.24 13.20 -24.29
CA ALA A 196 -4.67 14.04 -25.35
C ALA A 196 -3.12 14.07 -25.32
N MET A 197 -2.50 14.06 -24.14
CA MET A 197 -1.04 13.94 -24.01
C MET A 197 -0.52 12.59 -24.51
N VAL A 198 -1.20 11.49 -24.15
CA VAL A 198 -0.83 10.14 -24.62
C VAL A 198 -0.98 10.03 -26.13
N GLU A 199 -2.10 10.50 -26.71
CA GLU A 199 -2.31 10.55 -28.16
C GLU A 199 -1.23 11.37 -28.88
N ALA A 200 -0.85 12.53 -28.33
CA ALA A 200 0.21 13.35 -28.91
C ALA A 200 1.56 12.62 -28.89
N ALA A 201 1.87 11.91 -27.80
CA ALA A 201 3.08 11.11 -27.70
C ALA A 201 3.10 9.97 -28.74
N ILE A 202 2.00 9.23 -28.87
CA ILE A 202 1.86 8.16 -29.87
C ILE A 202 2.09 8.70 -31.29
N ARG A 203 1.41 9.80 -31.68
CA ARG A 203 1.57 10.43 -33.01
C ARG A 203 2.99 10.92 -33.29
N GLN A 204 3.77 11.23 -32.25
CA GLN A 204 5.17 11.65 -32.36
C GLN A 204 6.16 10.47 -32.29
N GLY A 205 5.68 9.23 -32.29
CA GLY A 205 6.51 8.04 -32.15
C GLY A 205 7.16 7.89 -30.77
N ARG A 206 6.73 8.66 -29.78
CA ARG A 206 7.22 8.58 -28.40
C ARG A 206 6.35 7.59 -27.60
N GLY A 207 6.83 6.35 -27.53
CA GLY A 207 6.14 5.26 -26.88
C GLY A 207 6.82 4.74 -25.61
N PRO A 208 6.23 3.74 -24.98
CA PRO A 208 6.88 3.00 -23.91
C PRO A 208 8.21 2.42 -24.37
N ALA A 209 9.17 2.31 -23.44
CA ALA A 209 10.43 1.64 -23.74
C ALA A 209 10.16 0.19 -24.20
N ALA A 210 10.80 -0.26 -25.27
CA ALA A 210 10.76 -1.67 -25.64
C ALA A 210 11.53 -2.46 -24.57
N THR A 211 10.90 -3.50 -24.01
CA THR A 211 11.61 -4.44 -23.13
C THR A 211 12.60 -5.23 -24.00
N THR A 212 13.87 -5.14 -23.66
CA THR A 212 14.96 -5.86 -24.34
C THR A 212 15.02 -7.29 -23.84
#